data_a62b701e5eda76778240d58674729507
#
_entry.id   a62b701e5eda76778240d58674729507
#
_cell.length_a   1.000
_cell.length_b   1.000
_cell.length_c   1.000
_cell.angle_alpha   90.00
_cell.angle_beta   90.00
_cell.angle_gamma   90.00
#
_symmetry.space_group_name_H-M   'P 1'
#
loop_
_entity.id
_entity.type
_entity.pdbx_description
1 polymer ?
#
loop_
_entity_poly.entity_id
_entity_poly.type
_entity_poly.pdbx_seq_one_letter_code
_entity_poly.pdbx_strand_id
1 'polypeptide(L)'
;MGGIQSPKSLVQLKQEAAEVMAMGGGFQVYFQQNRDASFRMIDTDAMEKLAEFCRERQPFCQGSEVIPQIAMWYSVEGWKTENPGVYGWTSHMEGISNLLLDTQFPIEILMDHHLAERMDQYPLIIIPEWNHFNLELKRQLLAYVAAGGNVLIIGSKASKAFEEQLNVSFIGKDSTLQFNMGGKTAGGIAGIKTNWQKVLPQKGVQVEGMVYTQCDYRYPTEYPVATINNYGKGKIAAFFMDMSVAYNQYRNPVFNNLIRNVISALIPDPQVKVTGSDNVHVVLGKKNRRAYLHLINSSGDHFNKNVMAYNELLSTGSLKITYKTTTKPLSVKLQPTGEQINFTYAGNRIEFVVPPVSVHSIVEIAL
;
A
#
# COMPACT_ATOMS: atom_id res chain seq x y z
N MET A 1 7.68 11.16 -18.14
CA MET A 1 8.78 11.67 -19.03
C MET A 1 10.04 11.75 -18.19
N GLY A 2 11.21 11.45 -18.78
CA GLY A 2 12.51 11.52 -18.08
C GLY A 2 13.12 12.92 -18.01
N GLY A 3 12.34 13.96 -18.25
CA GLY A 3 12.76 15.36 -18.30
C GLY A 3 12.20 16.09 -19.51
N ILE A 4 12.63 17.32 -19.71
CA ILE A 4 12.20 18.11 -20.89
C ILE A 4 12.70 17.39 -22.14
N GLN A 5 11.78 16.87 -22.95
CA GLN A 5 12.04 16.14 -24.20
C GLN A 5 12.99 14.93 -24.07
N SER A 6 13.13 14.38 -22.88
CA SER A 6 13.98 13.21 -22.61
C SER A 6 13.14 11.97 -22.31
N PRO A 7 13.53 10.77 -22.78
CA PRO A 7 12.87 9.53 -22.40
C PRO A 7 13.16 9.17 -20.94
N LYS A 8 12.29 8.35 -20.33
CA LYS A 8 12.62 7.64 -19.11
C LYS A 8 13.67 6.58 -19.38
N SER A 9 14.45 6.22 -18.36
CA SER A 9 15.37 5.09 -18.50
C SER A 9 14.62 3.77 -18.66
N LEU A 10 15.25 2.79 -19.30
CA LEU A 10 14.66 1.47 -19.50
C LEU A 10 14.33 0.78 -18.15
N VAL A 11 15.19 0.94 -17.13
CA VAL A 11 14.97 0.32 -15.82
C VAL A 11 13.76 0.91 -15.13
N GLN A 12 13.54 2.21 -15.22
CA GLN A 12 12.36 2.87 -14.69
C GLN A 12 11.07 2.42 -15.42
N LEU A 13 11.12 2.31 -16.75
CA LEU A 13 10.00 1.78 -17.54
C LEU A 13 9.66 0.32 -17.17
N LYS A 14 10.67 -0.51 -16.91
CA LYS A 14 10.47 -1.89 -16.45
C LYS A 14 9.84 -1.97 -15.07
N GLN A 15 10.19 -1.06 -14.13
CA GLN A 15 9.54 -1.01 -12.83
C GLN A 15 8.07 -0.61 -12.95
N GLU A 16 7.76 0.44 -13.70
CA GLU A 16 6.39 0.88 -13.95
C GLU A 16 5.55 -0.21 -14.65
N ALA A 17 6.15 -0.92 -15.62
CA ALA A 17 5.50 -2.06 -16.27
C ALA A 17 5.23 -3.20 -15.29
N ALA A 18 6.18 -3.50 -14.40
CA ALA A 18 6.03 -4.55 -13.40
C ALA A 18 4.86 -4.28 -12.46
N GLU A 19 4.70 -3.04 -11.97
CA GLU A 19 3.59 -2.64 -11.10
C GLU A 19 2.23 -2.85 -11.79
N VAL A 20 2.08 -2.36 -13.01
CA VAL A 20 0.82 -2.47 -13.76
C VAL A 20 0.50 -3.93 -14.11
N MET A 21 1.50 -4.67 -14.57
CA MET A 21 1.33 -6.08 -14.97
C MET A 21 1.05 -7.00 -13.79
N ALA A 22 1.68 -6.77 -12.64
CA ALA A 22 1.44 -7.55 -11.42
C ALA A 22 -0.02 -7.48 -10.97
N MET A 23 -0.69 -6.35 -11.20
CA MET A 23 -2.12 -6.16 -10.94
C MET A 23 -3.03 -6.73 -12.04
N GLY A 24 -2.49 -7.45 -13.02
CA GLY A 24 -3.24 -8.02 -14.14
C GLY A 24 -3.55 -7.04 -15.28
N GLY A 25 -3.06 -5.79 -15.18
CA GLY A 25 -3.28 -4.73 -16.16
C GLY A 25 -2.41 -4.86 -17.41
N GLY A 26 -2.81 -4.17 -18.47
CA GLY A 26 -2.01 -3.97 -19.67
C GLY A 26 -1.14 -2.72 -19.54
N PHE A 27 0.14 -2.83 -19.86
CA PHE A 27 1.07 -1.70 -19.84
C PHE A 27 1.17 -1.05 -21.21
N GLN A 28 0.88 0.24 -21.26
CA GLN A 28 0.99 1.06 -22.46
C GLN A 28 2.09 2.09 -22.28
N VAL A 29 3.00 2.17 -23.26
CA VAL A 29 4.06 3.18 -23.30
C VAL A 29 3.79 4.14 -24.42
N TYR A 30 3.87 5.42 -24.12
CA TYR A 30 3.78 6.48 -25.12
C TYR A 30 5.18 7.05 -25.41
N PHE A 31 5.62 6.92 -26.66
CA PHE A 31 6.83 7.53 -27.16
C PHE A 31 6.49 8.71 -28.07
N GLN A 32 7.19 9.82 -27.87
CA GLN A 32 7.01 10.99 -28.75
C GLN A 32 7.55 10.70 -30.14
N GLN A 33 6.78 11.05 -31.14
CA GLN A 33 7.21 11.02 -32.52
C GLN A 33 8.03 12.27 -32.89
N ASN A 34 8.75 12.20 -34.01
CA ASN A 34 9.34 13.35 -34.66
C ASN A 34 8.24 14.25 -35.27
N ARG A 35 8.61 15.46 -35.74
CA ARG A 35 7.63 16.41 -36.34
C ARG A 35 7.03 15.89 -37.66
N ASP A 36 7.73 15.01 -38.35
CA ASP A 36 7.29 14.34 -39.57
C ASP A 36 6.50 13.05 -39.33
N ALA A 37 6.12 12.81 -38.06
CA ALA A 37 5.43 11.61 -37.56
C ALA A 37 6.26 10.32 -37.63
N SER A 38 7.56 10.38 -37.94
CA SER A 38 8.44 9.22 -37.86
C SER A 38 8.79 8.85 -36.41
N PHE A 39 9.19 7.61 -36.19
CA PHE A 39 9.69 7.16 -34.88
C PHE A 39 11.03 7.79 -34.55
N ARG A 40 11.21 8.12 -33.27
CA ARG A 40 12.49 8.56 -32.75
C ARG A 40 13.39 7.34 -32.58
N MET A 41 14.49 7.27 -33.33
CA MET A 41 15.42 6.13 -33.29
C MET A 41 16.05 5.93 -31.90
N ILE A 42 16.19 6.99 -31.10
CA ILE A 42 16.71 6.91 -29.71
C ILE A 42 15.82 6.06 -28.80
N ASP A 43 14.54 5.94 -29.10
CA ASP A 43 13.58 5.22 -28.27
C ASP A 43 13.45 3.73 -28.67
N THR A 44 13.92 3.31 -29.85
CA THR A 44 13.68 1.96 -30.40
C THR A 44 14.28 0.85 -29.58
N ASP A 45 15.53 0.99 -29.11
CA ASP A 45 16.20 -0.01 -28.26
C ASP A 45 15.45 -0.20 -26.92
N ALA A 46 15.02 0.91 -26.31
CA ALA A 46 14.23 0.85 -25.07
C ALA A 46 12.85 0.21 -25.29
N MET A 47 12.20 0.48 -26.43
CA MET A 47 10.91 -0.14 -26.80
C MET A 47 11.04 -1.66 -26.97
N GLU A 48 12.07 -2.13 -27.67
CA GLU A 48 12.34 -3.56 -27.90
C GLU A 48 12.55 -4.29 -26.56
N LYS A 49 13.51 -3.84 -25.76
CA LYS A 49 13.86 -4.45 -24.47
C LYS A 49 12.73 -4.40 -23.45
N LEU A 50 11.89 -3.36 -23.49
CA LEU A 50 10.71 -3.27 -22.64
C LEU A 50 9.63 -4.25 -23.10
N ALA A 51 9.40 -4.38 -24.42
CA ALA A 51 8.45 -5.32 -24.95
C ALA A 51 8.85 -6.78 -24.65
N GLU A 52 10.13 -7.13 -24.75
CA GLU A 52 10.65 -8.43 -24.32
C GLU A 52 10.37 -8.70 -22.84
N PHE A 53 10.73 -7.75 -21.98
CA PHE A 53 10.46 -7.83 -20.53
C PHE A 53 8.98 -8.08 -20.22
N CYS A 54 8.08 -7.40 -20.92
CA CYS A 54 6.64 -7.59 -20.73
C CYS A 54 6.16 -8.95 -21.24
N ARG A 55 6.61 -9.39 -22.43
CA ARG A 55 6.21 -10.70 -23.02
C ARG A 55 6.64 -11.88 -22.15
N GLU A 56 7.85 -11.86 -21.60
CA GLU A 56 8.34 -12.91 -20.70
C GLU A 56 7.45 -13.08 -19.44
N ARG A 57 6.84 -11.97 -18.97
CA ARG A 57 6.02 -11.94 -17.76
C ARG A 57 4.54 -12.08 -18.01
N GLN A 58 4.09 -11.81 -19.22
CA GLN A 58 2.69 -11.88 -19.63
C GLN A 58 1.98 -13.19 -19.24
N PRO A 59 2.56 -14.40 -19.38
CA PRO A 59 1.90 -15.64 -19.01
C PRO A 59 1.50 -15.72 -17.53
N PHE A 60 2.23 -15.04 -16.65
CA PHE A 60 2.07 -15.05 -15.20
C PHE A 60 1.22 -13.89 -14.67
N CYS A 61 1.03 -12.84 -15.49
CA CYS A 61 0.34 -11.61 -15.12
C CYS A 61 -1.05 -11.53 -15.77
N GLN A 62 -1.12 -11.71 -17.09
CA GLN A 62 -2.37 -11.51 -17.85
C GLN A 62 -3.46 -12.51 -17.43
N GLY A 63 -4.65 -11.98 -17.09
CA GLY A 63 -5.77 -12.79 -16.61
C GLY A 63 -5.54 -13.36 -15.20
N SER A 64 -4.61 -12.82 -14.45
CA SER A 64 -4.49 -13.05 -13.01
C SER A 64 -5.54 -12.23 -12.27
N GLU A 65 -6.22 -12.86 -11.30
CA GLU A 65 -7.11 -12.19 -10.37
C GLU A 65 -6.35 -11.85 -9.10
N VAL A 66 -6.54 -10.66 -8.57
CA VAL A 66 -5.93 -10.25 -7.29
C VAL A 66 -6.46 -11.13 -6.16
N ILE A 67 -5.59 -11.58 -5.26
CA ILE A 67 -5.98 -12.22 -4.00
C ILE A 67 -6.26 -11.10 -2.99
N PRO A 68 -7.52 -10.91 -2.56
CA PRO A 68 -7.90 -9.81 -1.68
C PRO A 68 -7.14 -9.83 -0.35
N GLN A 69 -6.51 -8.70 0.01
CA GLN A 69 -5.84 -8.49 1.30
C GLN A 69 -6.36 -7.22 1.96
N ILE A 70 -6.12 -6.08 1.37
CA ILE A 70 -6.56 -4.78 1.87
C ILE A 70 -7.34 -4.08 0.77
N ALA A 71 -8.57 -3.69 1.06
CA ALA A 71 -9.33 -2.77 0.23
C ALA A 71 -9.09 -1.33 0.70
N MET A 72 -8.79 -0.43 -0.22
CA MET A 72 -8.78 1.00 0.06
C MET A 72 -10.02 1.63 -0.60
N TRP A 73 -10.87 2.24 0.22
CA TRP A 73 -12.12 2.81 -0.24
C TRP A 73 -11.92 4.12 -1.00
N TYR A 74 -12.31 4.13 -2.26
CA TYR A 74 -12.44 5.32 -3.08
C TYR A 74 -13.89 5.83 -3.02
N SER A 75 -14.14 6.87 -2.21
CA SER A 75 -15.47 7.47 -2.09
C SER A 75 -15.82 8.27 -3.35
N VAL A 76 -16.82 7.80 -4.10
CA VAL A 76 -17.32 8.52 -5.28
C VAL A 76 -17.98 9.84 -4.88
N GLU A 77 -18.70 9.85 -3.76
CA GLU A 77 -19.32 11.06 -3.18
C GLU A 77 -18.23 12.07 -2.77
N GLY A 78 -17.21 11.61 -2.04
CA GLY A 78 -16.07 12.43 -1.65
C GLY A 78 -15.36 13.01 -2.86
N TRP A 79 -15.07 12.19 -3.86
CA TRP A 79 -14.40 12.65 -5.07
C TRP A 79 -15.20 13.75 -5.81
N LYS A 80 -16.50 13.56 -6.02
CA LYS A 80 -17.36 14.54 -6.70
C LYS A 80 -17.45 15.86 -5.96
N THR A 81 -17.40 15.84 -4.63
CA THR A 81 -17.57 17.01 -3.79
C THR A 81 -16.27 17.75 -3.53
N GLU A 82 -15.17 17.01 -3.37
CA GLU A 82 -13.88 17.53 -2.92
C GLU A 82 -12.91 17.81 -4.08
N ASN A 83 -13.16 17.23 -5.25
CA ASN A 83 -12.33 17.40 -6.45
C ASN A 83 -13.18 17.82 -7.67
N PRO A 84 -13.72 19.04 -7.69
CA PRO A 84 -14.61 19.48 -8.75
C PRO A 84 -13.86 19.81 -10.05
N GLY A 85 -13.12 18.87 -10.61
CA GLY A 85 -12.36 19.07 -11.86
C GLY A 85 -12.05 17.75 -12.56
N VAL A 86 -11.90 17.81 -13.90
CA VAL A 86 -11.63 16.62 -14.74
C VAL A 86 -10.31 15.92 -14.35
N TYR A 87 -9.38 16.63 -13.72
CA TYR A 87 -8.06 16.16 -13.30
C TYR A 87 -7.82 16.31 -11.80
N GLY A 88 -8.88 16.28 -10.98
CA GLY A 88 -8.75 16.36 -9.53
C GLY A 88 -7.86 15.25 -9.00
N TRP A 89 -6.67 15.60 -8.50
CA TRP A 89 -5.75 14.67 -7.87
C TRP A 89 -6.23 14.34 -6.45
N THR A 90 -6.33 13.09 -6.16
CA THR A 90 -6.63 12.60 -4.82
C THR A 90 -5.32 12.37 -4.06
N SER A 91 -4.65 13.45 -3.67
CA SER A 91 -3.33 13.40 -3.00
C SER A 91 -3.32 12.52 -1.75
N HIS A 92 -4.45 12.48 -1.03
CA HIS A 92 -4.63 11.59 0.12
C HIS A 92 -4.68 10.10 -0.28
N MET A 93 -5.25 9.76 -1.44
CA MET A 93 -5.21 8.39 -1.96
C MET A 93 -3.80 7.98 -2.37
N GLU A 94 -3.10 8.85 -3.09
CA GLU A 94 -1.73 8.61 -3.56
C GLU A 94 -0.78 8.36 -2.38
N GLY A 95 -0.80 9.24 -1.38
CA GLY A 95 0.10 9.12 -0.24
C GLY A 95 -0.14 7.87 0.60
N ILE A 96 -1.40 7.49 0.80
CA ILE A 96 -1.73 6.26 1.53
C ILE A 96 -1.38 5.02 0.70
N SER A 97 -1.63 5.02 -0.63
CA SER A 97 -1.20 3.92 -1.50
C SER A 97 0.30 3.70 -1.42
N ASN A 98 1.09 4.78 -1.51
CA ASN A 98 2.54 4.71 -1.40
C ASN A 98 2.98 4.17 -0.03
N LEU A 99 2.39 4.66 1.07
CA LEU A 99 2.70 4.19 2.42
C LEU A 99 2.41 2.68 2.58
N LEU A 100 1.30 2.19 2.03
CA LEU A 100 0.93 0.78 2.11
C LEU A 100 1.82 -0.11 1.25
N LEU A 101 2.12 0.30 0.03
CA LEU A 101 3.03 -0.43 -0.86
C LEU A 101 4.45 -0.48 -0.28
N ASP A 102 4.97 0.63 0.23
CA ASP A 102 6.29 0.69 0.88
C ASP A 102 6.34 -0.12 2.20
N THR A 103 5.20 -0.44 2.78
CA THR A 103 5.09 -1.35 3.94
C THR A 103 4.77 -2.79 3.56
N GLN A 104 4.76 -3.11 2.26
CA GLN A 104 4.60 -4.45 1.69
C GLN A 104 3.20 -5.06 1.89
N PHE A 105 2.18 -4.20 2.00
CA PHE A 105 0.80 -4.67 2.04
C PHE A 105 0.17 -4.60 0.65
N PRO A 106 -0.27 -5.74 0.08
CA PRO A 106 -1.04 -5.76 -1.16
C PRO A 106 -2.37 -5.02 -0.98
N ILE A 107 -2.64 -4.06 -1.86
CA ILE A 107 -3.85 -3.23 -1.80
C ILE A 107 -4.65 -3.33 -3.09
N GLU A 108 -5.96 -3.12 -2.99
CA GLU A 108 -6.88 -2.94 -4.11
C GLU A 108 -7.74 -1.70 -3.83
N ILE A 109 -7.83 -0.79 -4.81
CA ILE A 109 -8.65 0.43 -4.69
C ILE A 109 -10.04 0.12 -5.20
N LEU A 110 -11.06 0.28 -4.36
CA LEU A 110 -12.44 -0.05 -4.68
C LEU A 110 -13.36 1.17 -4.53
N MET A 111 -14.13 1.45 -5.58
CA MET A 111 -15.23 2.42 -5.53
C MET A 111 -16.39 1.88 -4.71
N ASP A 112 -17.33 2.75 -4.33
CA ASP A 112 -18.49 2.45 -3.47
C ASP A 112 -19.20 1.15 -3.87
N HIS A 113 -19.56 0.99 -5.14
CA HIS A 113 -20.32 -0.16 -5.64
C HIS A 113 -19.50 -1.46 -5.62
N HIS A 114 -18.20 -1.39 -5.99
CA HIS A 114 -17.32 -2.56 -5.93
C HIS A 114 -17.08 -3.00 -4.48
N LEU A 115 -16.91 -2.04 -3.56
CA LEU A 115 -16.67 -2.34 -2.15
C LEU A 115 -17.92 -2.97 -1.51
N ALA A 116 -19.13 -2.44 -1.81
CA ALA A 116 -20.38 -2.97 -1.28
C ALA A 116 -20.60 -4.46 -1.60
N GLU A 117 -20.21 -4.90 -2.79
CA GLU A 117 -20.37 -6.28 -3.26
C GLU A 117 -19.29 -7.26 -2.76
N ARG A 118 -18.12 -6.75 -2.31
CA ARG A 118 -16.93 -7.56 -2.04
C ARG A 118 -16.33 -7.34 -0.66
N MET A 119 -17.01 -6.59 0.20
CA MET A 119 -16.50 -6.15 1.50
C MET A 119 -16.03 -7.33 2.37
N ASP A 120 -16.77 -8.42 2.37
CA ASP A 120 -16.52 -9.65 3.13
C ASP A 120 -15.28 -10.44 2.66
N GLN A 121 -14.77 -10.16 1.46
CA GLN A 121 -13.58 -10.80 0.92
C GLN A 121 -12.28 -10.21 1.49
N TYR A 122 -12.33 -9.04 2.11
CA TYR A 122 -11.16 -8.35 2.62
C TYR A 122 -11.07 -8.46 4.15
N PRO A 123 -9.92 -8.87 4.70
CA PRO A 123 -9.70 -8.84 6.15
C PRO A 123 -9.58 -7.43 6.72
N LEU A 124 -9.26 -6.44 5.88
CA LEU A 124 -9.11 -5.04 6.26
C LEU A 124 -9.61 -4.10 5.15
N ILE A 125 -10.37 -3.09 5.55
CA ILE A 125 -10.76 -1.97 4.68
C ILE A 125 -10.14 -0.70 5.23
N ILE A 126 -9.47 0.07 4.37
CA ILE A 126 -8.85 1.36 4.70
C ILE A 126 -9.69 2.49 4.15
N ILE A 127 -9.97 3.47 5.00
CA ILE A 127 -10.68 4.71 4.65
C ILE A 127 -9.67 5.85 4.71
N PRO A 128 -9.25 6.40 3.56
CA PRO A 128 -8.44 7.63 3.50
C PRO A 128 -9.19 8.86 3.99
N GLU A 129 -8.55 10.03 3.95
CA GLU A 129 -9.12 11.32 4.37
C GLU A 129 -10.25 11.80 3.44
N TRP A 130 -11.41 11.14 3.51
CA TRP A 130 -12.63 11.60 2.86
C TRP A 130 -13.50 12.41 3.83
N ASN A 131 -14.07 13.54 3.38
CA ASN A 131 -15.03 14.30 4.18
C ASN A 131 -16.48 13.85 3.95
N HIS A 132 -16.74 13.23 2.79
CA HIS A 132 -18.08 12.83 2.37
C HIS A 132 -18.13 11.33 2.16
N PHE A 133 -19.14 10.72 2.75
CA PHE A 133 -19.37 9.28 2.72
C PHE A 133 -20.78 8.98 2.27
N ASN A 134 -20.92 7.93 1.46
CA ASN A 134 -22.19 7.28 1.25
C ASN A 134 -22.65 6.66 2.58
N LEU A 135 -23.76 7.18 3.15
CA LEU A 135 -24.26 6.77 4.46
C LEU A 135 -24.68 5.30 4.51
N GLU A 136 -25.22 4.78 3.42
CA GLU A 136 -25.62 3.37 3.34
C GLU A 136 -24.37 2.46 3.35
N LEU A 137 -23.34 2.82 2.59
CA LEU A 137 -22.08 2.07 2.58
C LEU A 137 -21.39 2.14 3.95
N LYS A 138 -21.44 3.30 4.64
CA LYS A 138 -20.95 3.41 6.02
C LYS A 138 -21.70 2.44 6.95
N ARG A 139 -23.02 2.33 6.82
CA ARG A 139 -23.81 1.38 7.62
C ARG A 139 -23.42 -0.07 7.36
N GLN A 140 -23.23 -0.44 6.09
CA GLN A 140 -22.74 -1.77 5.69
C GLN A 140 -21.33 -2.04 6.25
N LEU A 141 -20.44 -1.05 6.19
CA LEU A 141 -19.09 -1.14 6.74
C LEU A 141 -19.10 -1.41 8.25
N LEU A 142 -19.98 -0.73 9.01
CA LEU A 142 -20.10 -0.98 10.46
C LEU A 142 -20.67 -2.38 10.74
N ALA A 143 -21.59 -2.87 9.92
CA ALA A 143 -22.08 -4.24 10.02
C ALA A 143 -20.99 -5.28 9.70
N TYR A 144 -20.16 -5.01 8.70
CA TYR A 144 -18.98 -5.82 8.36
C TYR A 144 -18.00 -5.89 9.55
N VAL A 145 -17.69 -4.75 10.21
CA VAL A 145 -16.81 -4.77 11.40
C VAL A 145 -17.45 -5.54 12.53
N ALA A 146 -18.75 -5.32 12.80
CA ALA A 146 -19.47 -6.05 13.85
C ALA A 146 -19.48 -7.58 13.62
N ALA A 147 -19.43 -8.02 12.37
CA ALA A 147 -19.35 -9.44 11.97
C ALA A 147 -17.95 -10.04 12.08
N GLY A 148 -16.88 -9.23 12.22
CA GLY A 148 -15.49 -9.70 12.41
C GLY A 148 -14.49 -9.13 11.41
N GLY A 149 -14.91 -8.28 10.49
CA GLY A 149 -14.00 -7.53 9.62
C GLY A 149 -13.27 -6.40 10.36
N ASN A 150 -12.27 -5.80 9.74
CA ASN A 150 -11.53 -4.71 10.35
C ASN A 150 -11.50 -3.47 9.47
N VAL A 151 -11.47 -2.30 10.10
CA VAL A 151 -11.41 -1.01 9.42
C VAL A 151 -10.29 -0.16 10.00
N LEU A 152 -9.52 0.48 9.13
CA LEU A 152 -8.53 1.50 9.48
C LEU A 152 -8.89 2.82 8.79
N ILE A 153 -9.08 3.86 9.56
CA ILE A 153 -9.36 5.22 9.08
C ILE A 153 -8.08 6.03 9.17
N ILE A 154 -7.71 6.72 8.10
CA ILE A 154 -6.50 7.55 8.06
C ILE A 154 -6.90 8.96 7.71
N GLY A 155 -7.12 9.79 8.73
CA GLY A 155 -7.49 11.17 8.52
C GLY A 155 -8.16 11.83 9.70
N SER A 156 -7.93 13.12 9.85
CA SER A 156 -8.49 13.95 10.92
C SER A 156 -10.00 14.15 10.77
N LYS A 157 -10.48 14.33 9.52
CA LYS A 157 -11.88 14.56 9.21
C LYS A 157 -12.65 13.25 9.06
N ALA A 158 -12.05 12.28 8.34
CA ALA A 158 -12.65 10.97 8.15
C ALA A 158 -12.97 10.28 9.49
N SER A 159 -12.05 10.38 10.47
CA SER A 159 -12.24 9.76 11.78
C SER A 159 -13.44 10.34 12.56
N LYS A 160 -13.80 11.61 12.36
CA LYS A 160 -14.96 12.21 13.05
C LYS A 160 -16.28 11.52 12.72
N ALA A 161 -16.40 10.98 11.51
CA ALA A 161 -17.58 10.24 11.12
C ALA A 161 -17.78 8.94 11.93
N PHE A 162 -16.77 8.47 12.67
CA PHE A 162 -16.75 7.22 13.41
C PHE A 162 -16.41 7.39 14.90
N GLU A 163 -16.60 8.59 15.47
CA GLU A 163 -16.23 8.94 16.85
C GLU A 163 -16.74 7.91 17.85
N GLU A 164 -18.03 7.58 17.79
CA GLU A 164 -18.69 6.62 18.69
C GLU A 164 -18.04 5.22 18.58
N GLN A 165 -17.81 4.74 17.35
CA GLN A 165 -17.25 3.41 17.11
C GLN A 165 -15.76 3.33 17.46
N LEU A 166 -15.03 4.43 17.33
CA LEU A 166 -13.64 4.55 17.75
C LEU A 166 -13.50 4.63 19.27
N ASN A 167 -14.58 4.94 19.97
CA ASN A 167 -14.64 5.10 21.42
C ASN A 167 -13.60 6.12 21.94
N VAL A 168 -13.57 7.29 21.29
CA VAL A 168 -12.69 8.42 21.64
C VAL A 168 -13.51 9.71 21.82
N SER A 169 -12.93 10.71 22.47
CA SER A 169 -13.48 12.05 22.53
C SER A 169 -12.61 13.01 21.70
N PHE A 170 -13.21 13.72 20.77
CA PHE A 170 -12.54 14.74 19.98
C PHE A 170 -12.38 16.05 20.77
N ILE A 171 -11.17 16.61 20.81
CA ILE A 171 -10.83 17.78 21.58
C ILE A 171 -10.58 18.97 20.65
N GLY A 172 -11.45 19.98 20.72
CA GLY A 172 -11.36 21.17 19.88
C GLY A 172 -11.63 20.89 18.39
N LYS A 173 -11.14 21.79 17.53
CA LYS A 173 -11.21 21.65 16.08
C LYS A 173 -9.91 21.10 15.53
N ASP A 174 -9.99 20.36 14.43
CA ASP A 174 -8.81 20.00 13.65
C ASP A 174 -8.13 21.24 13.07
N SER A 175 -6.83 21.18 12.96
CA SER A 175 -6.02 22.28 12.42
C SER A 175 -4.70 21.77 11.86
N THR A 176 -4.17 22.48 10.88
CA THR A 176 -2.85 22.20 10.35
C THR A 176 -1.78 22.70 11.31
N LEU A 177 -1.05 21.78 11.91
CA LEU A 177 -0.02 22.06 12.90
C LEU A 177 1.28 21.31 12.55
N GLN A 178 2.38 21.84 13.07
CA GLN A 178 3.64 21.12 13.14
C GLN A 178 3.77 20.50 14.53
N PHE A 179 4.05 19.21 14.57
CA PHE A 179 4.24 18.44 15.81
C PHE A 179 5.16 17.25 15.58
N ASN A 180 5.51 16.55 16.65
CA ASN A 180 6.32 15.35 16.60
C ASN A 180 5.46 14.15 16.96
N MET A 181 5.63 13.03 16.25
CA MET A 181 4.88 11.80 16.50
C MET A 181 5.73 10.56 16.38
N GLY A 182 5.34 9.51 17.07
CA GLY A 182 6.04 8.23 17.02
C GLY A 182 6.03 7.52 18.35
N GLY A 183 7.15 6.91 18.71
CA GLY A 183 7.32 6.16 19.94
C GLY A 183 8.39 5.09 19.80
N LYS A 184 8.68 4.38 20.88
CA LYS A 184 9.67 3.29 20.88
C LYS A 184 9.26 2.16 19.93
N THR A 185 7.97 1.81 19.88
CA THR A 185 7.40 0.80 18.97
C THR A 185 7.49 1.21 17.51
N ALA A 186 7.48 2.51 17.23
CA ALA A 186 7.67 3.07 15.90
C ALA A 186 9.14 3.26 15.50
N GLY A 187 10.07 2.90 16.37
CA GLY A 187 11.51 3.03 16.12
C GLY A 187 12.04 4.47 16.18
N GLY A 188 11.23 5.43 16.64
CA GLY A 188 11.67 6.82 16.75
C GLY A 188 10.54 7.82 16.88
N ILE A 189 10.91 9.09 16.73
CA ILE A 189 10.01 10.23 16.69
C ILE A 189 10.30 10.99 15.40
N ALA A 190 9.27 11.33 14.65
CA ALA A 190 9.36 12.12 13.43
C ALA A 190 8.55 13.41 13.55
N GLY A 191 9.08 14.51 13.02
CA GLY A 191 8.35 15.75 12.82
C GLY A 191 7.42 15.67 11.62
N ILE A 192 6.22 16.20 11.76
CA ILE A 192 5.21 16.25 10.70
C ILE A 192 4.48 17.59 10.73
N LYS A 193 4.09 18.08 9.57
CA LYS A 193 3.16 19.22 9.43
C LYS A 193 1.97 18.77 8.61
N THR A 194 0.82 18.64 9.26
CA THR A 194 -0.39 18.14 8.61
C THR A 194 -1.62 18.58 9.38
N ASN A 195 -2.80 18.33 8.81
CA ASN A 195 -4.06 18.51 9.53
C ASN A 195 -4.21 17.40 10.58
N TRP A 196 -4.42 17.80 11.82
CA TRP A 196 -4.47 16.91 12.98
C TRP A 196 -5.67 17.23 13.87
N GLN A 197 -6.32 16.17 14.35
CA GLN A 197 -7.37 16.23 15.34
C GLN A 197 -6.90 15.62 16.65
N LYS A 198 -6.92 16.39 17.72
CA LYS A 198 -6.65 15.88 19.07
C LYS A 198 -7.78 14.99 19.55
N VAL A 199 -7.42 13.87 20.15
CA VAL A 199 -8.39 12.91 20.71
C VAL A 199 -7.92 12.38 22.05
N LEU A 200 -8.87 12.04 22.91
CA LEU A 200 -8.64 11.30 24.15
C LEU A 200 -9.35 9.95 24.06
N PRO A 201 -8.61 8.83 24.14
CA PRO A 201 -9.20 7.50 24.08
C PRO A 201 -9.96 7.20 25.38
N GLN A 202 -11.09 6.51 25.29
CA GLN A 202 -11.83 6.01 26.42
C GLN A 202 -11.17 4.73 26.98
N LYS A 203 -11.62 4.30 28.16
CA LYS A 203 -11.09 3.10 28.82
C LYS A 203 -11.24 1.86 27.92
N GLY A 204 -10.15 1.12 27.76
CA GLY A 204 -10.11 -0.12 26.97
C GLY A 204 -9.68 0.05 25.51
N VAL A 205 -9.56 1.28 25.01
CA VAL A 205 -9.03 1.56 23.69
C VAL A 205 -7.50 1.40 23.72
N GLN A 206 -6.95 0.64 22.77
CA GLN A 206 -5.51 0.51 22.59
C GLN A 206 -4.96 1.74 21.86
N VAL A 207 -3.75 2.14 22.21
CA VAL A 207 -3.06 3.27 21.56
C VAL A 207 -1.79 2.79 20.87
N GLU A 208 -1.48 3.39 19.70
CA GLU A 208 -0.23 3.17 18.99
C GLU A 208 0.42 4.52 18.67
N GLY A 209 1.64 4.68 19.19
CA GLY A 209 2.37 5.93 19.09
C GLY A 209 1.75 7.09 19.90
N MET A 210 2.55 8.09 20.16
CA MET A 210 2.15 9.31 20.89
C MET A 210 2.57 10.54 20.12
N VAL A 211 1.87 11.63 20.35
CA VAL A 211 2.29 12.96 19.92
C VAL A 211 3.19 13.55 21.01
N TYR A 212 4.27 14.22 20.60
CA TYR A 212 5.27 14.81 21.47
C TYR A 212 5.35 16.32 21.23
N THR A 213 5.56 17.08 22.30
CA THR A 213 5.80 18.54 22.18
C THR A 213 7.19 18.85 21.62
N GLN A 214 8.13 17.91 21.76
CA GLN A 214 9.50 17.99 21.26
C GLN A 214 9.91 16.63 20.67
N CYS A 215 10.96 16.59 19.86
CA CYS A 215 11.54 15.35 19.31
C CYS A 215 12.31 14.59 20.40
N ASP A 216 11.67 14.27 21.52
CA ASP A 216 12.27 13.60 22.68
C ASP A 216 11.20 12.81 23.44
N TYR A 217 11.49 11.56 23.78
CA TYR A 217 10.60 10.65 24.53
C TYR A 217 10.20 11.15 25.91
N ARG A 218 10.89 12.12 26.46
CA ARG A 218 10.58 12.72 27.77
C ARG A 218 9.37 13.66 27.76
N TYR A 219 8.91 14.07 26.57
CA TYR A 219 7.87 15.08 26.42
C TYR A 219 6.65 14.59 25.63
N PRO A 220 6.06 13.44 26.02
CA PRO A 220 4.82 12.99 25.42
C PRO A 220 3.67 13.92 25.80
N THR A 221 2.70 14.05 24.92
CA THR A 221 1.39 14.61 25.24
C THR A 221 0.46 13.49 25.72
N GLU A 222 -0.77 13.81 26.04
CA GLU A 222 -1.84 12.83 26.31
C GLU A 222 -2.51 12.30 25.02
N TYR A 223 -2.13 12.80 23.86
CA TYR A 223 -2.77 12.52 22.57
C TYR A 223 -2.05 11.40 21.82
N PRO A 224 -2.75 10.30 21.50
CA PRO A 224 -2.18 9.21 20.69
C PRO A 224 -2.09 9.61 19.21
N VAL A 225 -1.18 8.94 18.49
CA VAL A 225 -1.10 9.01 17.03
C VAL A 225 -2.23 8.22 16.39
N ALA A 226 -2.44 7.00 16.89
CA ALA A 226 -3.51 6.12 16.45
C ALA A 226 -4.16 5.38 17.62
N THR A 227 -5.41 4.95 17.39
CA THR A 227 -6.15 4.10 18.35
C THR A 227 -6.71 2.88 17.65
N ILE A 228 -6.92 1.81 18.43
CA ILE A 228 -7.56 0.57 17.99
C ILE A 228 -8.63 0.22 19.02
N ASN A 229 -9.88 0.13 18.60
CA ASN A 229 -11.01 -0.25 19.42
C ASN A 229 -11.66 -1.54 18.93
N ASN A 230 -12.13 -2.38 19.83
CA ASN A 230 -12.96 -3.53 19.49
C ASN A 230 -14.40 -3.05 19.19
N TYR A 231 -14.96 -3.49 18.07
CA TYR A 231 -16.34 -3.19 17.68
C TYR A 231 -17.04 -4.45 17.19
N GLY A 232 -17.96 -4.96 18.00
CA GLY A 232 -18.54 -6.29 17.74
C GLY A 232 -17.47 -7.39 17.81
N LYS A 233 -17.33 -8.16 16.72
CA LYS A 233 -16.31 -9.22 16.60
C LYS A 233 -15.03 -8.75 15.92
N GLY A 234 -15.03 -7.58 15.30
CA GLY A 234 -13.90 -6.98 14.61
C GLY A 234 -13.31 -5.79 15.36
N LYS A 235 -12.48 -5.05 14.66
CA LYS A 235 -11.78 -3.88 15.17
C LYS A 235 -11.93 -2.68 14.24
N ILE A 236 -12.01 -1.49 14.84
CA ILE A 236 -11.93 -0.22 14.15
C ILE A 236 -10.74 0.57 14.68
N ALA A 237 -9.90 1.06 13.80
CA ALA A 237 -8.72 1.83 14.17
C ALA A 237 -8.71 3.17 13.41
N ALA A 238 -8.02 4.17 13.97
CA ALA A 238 -7.84 5.43 13.27
C ALA A 238 -6.49 6.08 13.57
N PHE A 239 -5.89 6.68 12.53
CA PHE A 239 -4.94 7.77 12.64
C PHE A 239 -5.71 9.10 12.56
N PHE A 240 -5.50 10.00 13.51
CA PHE A 240 -6.27 11.23 13.62
C PHE A 240 -5.63 12.41 12.88
N MET A 241 -4.87 12.10 11.84
CA MET A 241 -4.15 13.07 11.02
C MET A 241 -4.10 12.60 9.56
N ASP A 242 -4.00 13.56 8.65
CA ASP A 242 -3.72 13.25 7.25
C ASP A 242 -2.24 12.89 7.09
N MET A 243 -1.96 11.58 7.05
CA MET A 243 -0.61 11.06 6.85
C MET A 243 -0.18 11.08 5.39
N SER A 244 -1.11 11.20 4.44
CA SER A 244 -0.85 10.99 3.03
C SER A 244 0.08 12.06 2.44
N VAL A 245 -0.29 13.32 2.57
CA VAL A 245 0.50 14.45 2.06
C VAL A 245 1.86 14.50 2.73
N ALA A 246 1.89 14.27 4.04
CA ALA A 246 3.12 14.27 4.81
C ALA A 246 4.05 13.11 4.42
N TYR A 247 3.50 11.92 4.18
CA TYR A 247 4.29 10.77 3.73
C TYR A 247 4.92 11.02 2.35
N ASN A 248 4.17 11.52 1.39
CA ASN A 248 4.70 11.88 0.09
C ASN A 248 5.82 12.93 0.15
N GLN A 249 5.77 13.80 1.16
CA GLN A 249 6.77 14.85 1.34
C GLN A 249 8.03 14.36 2.09
N TYR A 250 7.88 13.52 3.10
CA TYR A 250 8.98 13.23 4.05
C TYR A 250 9.46 11.77 4.04
N ARG A 251 8.61 10.78 3.68
CA ARG A 251 8.95 9.33 3.66
C ARG A 251 9.80 8.84 4.83
N ASN A 252 9.40 9.22 6.04
CA ASN A 252 10.15 8.85 7.23
C ASN A 252 9.78 7.42 7.69
N PRO A 253 10.76 6.55 8.04
CA PRO A 253 10.51 5.18 8.50
C PRO A 253 9.57 5.06 9.71
N VAL A 254 9.46 6.09 10.53
CA VAL A 254 8.50 6.12 11.67
C VAL A 254 7.07 5.96 11.18
N PHE A 255 6.70 6.54 10.02
CA PHE A 255 5.37 6.38 9.44
C PHE A 255 5.12 4.92 9.01
N ASN A 256 6.10 4.31 8.35
CA ASN A 256 6.03 2.92 7.93
C ASN A 256 5.86 1.97 9.13
N ASN A 257 6.60 2.21 10.21
CA ASN A 257 6.50 1.38 11.41
C ASN A 257 5.15 1.57 12.13
N LEU A 258 4.65 2.80 12.25
CA LEU A 258 3.34 3.08 12.84
C LEU A 258 2.22 2.35 12.06
N ILE A 259 2.20 2.45 10.71
CA ILE A 259 1.18 1.79 9.91
C ILE A 259 1.31 0.26 9.99
N ARG A 260 2.54 -0.29 9.96
CA ARG A 260 2.77 -1.73 10.14
C ARG A 260 2.26 -2.23 11.49
N ASN A 261 2.50 -1.49 12.57
CA ASN A 261 2.04 -1.87 13.91
C ASN A 261 0.52 -1.94 13.97
N VAL A 262 -0.17 -0.91 13.48
CA VAL A 262 -1.64 -0.87 13.45
C VAL A 262 -2.20 -1.98 12.56
N ILE A 263 -1.70 -2.14 11.32
CA ILE A 263 -2.19 -3.19 10.42
C ILE A 263 -1.90 -4.58 10.98
N SER A 264 -0.75 -4.81 11.60
CA SER A 264 -0.43 -6.09 12.24
C SER A 264 -1.35 -6.43 13.42
N ALA A 265 -1.85 -5.42 14.12
CA ALA A 265 -2.85 -5.61 15.18
C ALA A 265 -4.25 -5.90 14.62
N LEU A 266 -4.56 -5.42 13.40
CA LEU A 266 -5.82 -5.66 12.68
C LEU A 266 -5.78 -6.97 11.88
N ILE A 267 -4.65 -7.30 11.26
CA ILE A 267 -4.41 -8.54 10.51
C ILE A 267 -3.17 -9.24 11.10
N PRO A 268 -3.29 -9.93 12.24
CA PRO A 268 -2.13 -10.59 12.89
C PRO A 268 -1.58 -11.75 12.08
N ASP A 269 -2.36 -12.30 11.18
CA ASP A 269 -2.01 -13.47 10.34
C ASP A 269 -2.24 -13.18 8.85
N PRO A 270 -1.39 -12.36 8.19
CA PRO A 270 -1.55 -12.02 6.79
C PRO A 270 -1.29 -13.21 5.87
N GLN A 271 -1.85 -13.18 4.64
CA GLN A 271 -1.66 -14.20 3.61
C GLN A 271 -0.19 -14.37 3.22
N VAL A 272 0.56 -13.27 3.18
CA VAL A 272 1.98 -13.25 2.86
C VAL A 272 2.74 -12.33 3.81
N LYS A 273 3.96 -12.72 4.16
CA LYS A 273 4.92 -11.89 4.88
C LYS A 273 6.25 -11.97 4.16
N VAL A 274 6.81 -10.80 3.84
CA VAL A 274 8.11 -10.63 3.20
C VAL A 274 9.07 -9.97 4.19
N THR A 275 10.30 -10.45 4.26
CA THR A 275 11.36 -9.85 5.09
C THR A 275 12.70 -9.92 4.35
N GLY A 276 13.65 -9.08 4.72
CA GLY A 276 14.98 -9.03 4.10
C GLY A 276 15.27 -7.75 3.33
N SER A 277 14.24 -7.02 2.91
CA SER A 277 14.34 -5.68 2.34
C SER A 277 13.03 -4.94 2.51
N ASP A 278 13.09 -3.65 2.77
CA ASP A 278 11.90 -2.77 2.79
C ASP A 278 11.60 -2.18 1.38
N ASN A 279 12.55 -2.29 0.45
CA ASN A 279 12.41 -1.75 -0.91
C ASN A 279 11.80 -2.77 -1.87
N VAL A 280 10.65 -3.36 -1.50
CA VAL A 280 9.95 -4.35 -2.32
C VAL A 280 8.45 -4.13 -2.19
N HIS A 281 7.79 -3.85 -3.30
CA HIS A 281 6.34 -3.92 -3.37
C HIS A 281 5.89 -5.37 -3.58
N VAL A 282 4.80 -5.73 -2.96
CA VAL A 282 4.26 -7.09 -2.95
C VAL A 282 2.87 -7.08 -3.56
N VAL A 283 2.65 -7.91 -4.59
CA VAL A 283 1.32 -8.12 -5.18
C VAL A 283 1.02 -9.61 -5.21
N LEU A 284 -0.19 -9.97 -4.82
CA LEU A 284 -0.68 -11.35 -4.83
C LEU A 284 -1.76 -11.54 -5.90
N GLY A 285 -1.55 -12.49 -6.77
CA GLY A 285 -2.53 -12.90 -7.78
C GLY A 285 -2.78 -14.40 -7.79
N LYS A 286 -3.87 -14.81 -8.41
CA LYS A 286 -4.19 -16.22 -8.67
C LYS A 286 -4.64 -16.42 -10.12
N LYS A 287 -4.27 -17.56 -10.70
CA LYS A 287 -4.69 -17.98 -12.04
C LYS A 287 -4.54 -19.49 -12.15
N ASN A 288 -5.56 -20.18 -12.63
CA ASN A 288 -5.51 -21.63 -12.93
C ASN A 288 -4.97 -22.49 -11.75
N ARG A 289 -5.50 -22.32 -10.53
CA ARG A 289 -5.05 -23.01 -9.30
C ARG A 289 -3.59 -22.76 -8.91
N ARG A 290 -3.03 -21.65 -9.35
CA ARG A 290 -1.69 -21.19 -8.97
C ARG A 290 -1.81 -19.82 -8.33
N ALA A 291 -1.03 -19.62 -7.28
CA ALA A 291 -0.80 -18.29 -6.74
C ALA A 291 0.49 -17.72 -7.33
N TYR A 292 0.47 -16.43 -7.59
CA TYR A 292 1.61 -15.66 -8.08
C TYR A 292 1.92 -14.56 -7.08
N LEU A 293 3.12 -14.60 -6.53
CA LEU A 293 3.65 -13.55 -5.68
C LEU A 293 4.61 -12.71 -6.52
N HIS A 294 4.21 -11.50 -6.81
CA HIS A 294 5.05 -10.53 -7.50
C HIS A 294 5.85 -9.73 -6.47
N LEU A 295 7.16 -9.68 -6.66
CA LEU A 295 8.12 -8.96 -5.86
C LEU A 295 8.78 -7.93 -6.76
N ILE A 296 8.46 -6.65 -6.56
CA ILE A 296 8.91 -5.56 -7.41
C ILE A 296 9.87 -4.72 -6.61
N ASN A 297 11.10 -4.59 -7.10
CA ASN A 297 12.10 -3.73 -6.47
C ASN A 297 11.67 -2.27 -6.61
N SER A 298 11.31 -1.63 -5.50
CA SER A 298 10.87 -0.24 -5.43
C SER A 298 12.01 0.74 -5.16
N SER A 299 13.27 0.30 -5.26
CA SER A 299 14.43 1.19 -5.11
C SER A 299 14.42 2.27 -6.19
N GLY A 300 15.04 3.40 -5.89
CA GLY A 300 15.05 4.57 -6.77
C GLY A 300 14.12 5.66 -6.25
N ASP A 301 14.34 6.87 -6.74
CA ASP A 301 13.61 8.05 -6.27
C ASP A 301 12.39 8.34 -7.16
N HIS A 302 11.39 7.45 -7.10
CA HIS A 302 10.13 7.57 -7.87
C HIS A 302 9.31 8.80 -7.53
N PHE A 303 9.56 9.42 -6.39
CA PHE A 303 8.73 10.46 -5.81
C PHE A 303 9.32 11.85 -5.95
N ASN A 304 10.60 11.93 -6.24
CA ASN A 304 11.24 13.21 -6.47
C ASN A 304 11.05 13.61 -7.93
N LYS A 305 10.12 14.52 -8.17
CA LYS A 305 9.84 15.06 -9.51
C LYS A 305 11.06 15.71 -10.17
N ASN A 306 12.12 15.99 -9.42
CA ASN A 306 13.38 16.54 -9.91
C ASN A 306 14.39 15.46 -10.31
N VAL A 307 14.20 14.21 -9.88
CA VAL A 307 15.01 13.07 -10.33
C VAL A 307 14.37 12.50 -11.58
N MET A 308 14.97 12.75 -12.71
CA MET A 308 14.35 12.53 -14.00
C MET A 308 14.57 11.13 -14.57
N ALA A 309 15.67 10.49 -14.21
CA ALA A 309 16.01 9.14 -14.63
C ALA A 309 17.14 8.57 -13.75
N TYR A 310 17.15 7.27 -13.61
CA TYR A 310 18.25 6.49 -13.05
C TYR A 310 18.49 5.28 -13.98
N ASN A 311 19.74 4.93 -14.18
CA ASN A 311 20.13 3.85 -15.11
C ASN A 311 20.24 2.49 -14.42
N GLU A 312 20.41 2.47 -13.11
CA GLU A 312 20.63 1.27 -12.34
C GLU A 312 19.77 1.26 -11.07
N LEU A 313 19.38 0.07 -10.67
CA LEU A 313 18.78 -0.20 -9.37
C LEU A 313 19.71 -1.10 -8.58
N LEU A 314 19.86 -0.79 -7.30
CA LEU A 314 20.45 -1.74 -6.37
C LEU A 314 19.50 -2.91 -6.22
N SER A 315 19.97 -4.12 -6.49
CA SER A 315 19.21 -5.32 -6.19
C SER A 315 18.91 -5.39 -4.68
N THR A 316 17.76 -5.95 -4.34
CA THR A 316 17.43 -6.21 -2.93
C THR A 316 18.40 -7.23 -2.35
N GLY A 317 18.40 -7.38 -1.02
CA GLY A 317 18.93 -8.61 -0.41
C GLY A 317 18.05 -9.82 -0.75
N SER A 318 18.47 -11.02 -0.35
CA SER A 318 17.62 -12.21 -0.40
C SER A 318 16.39 -11.99 0.48
N LEU A 319 15.23 -12.41 -0.02
CA LEU A 319 13.95 -12.20 0.65
C LEU A 319 13.47 -13.50 1.28
N LYS A 320 13.17 -13.48 2.58
CA LYS A 320 12.49 -14.59 3.24
C LYS A 320 10.98 -14.37 3.13
N ILE A 321 10.28 -15.36 2.60
CA ILE A 321 8.83 -15.33 2.37
C ILE A 321 8.16 -16.37 3.26
N THR A 322 7.09 -15.95 3.92
CA THR A 322 6.11 -16.85 4.55
C THR A 322 4.78 -16.67 3.81
N TYR A 323 4.24 -17.73 3.24
CA TYR A 323 2.96 -17.72 2.53
C TYR A 323 2.00 -18.74 3.16
N LYS A 324 0.78 -18.28 3.46
CA LYS A 324 -0.26 -19.08 4.11
C LYS A 324 -0.99 -19.95 3.08
N THR A 325 -1.05 -21.25 3.33
CA THR A 325 -1.80 -22.21 2.50
C THR A 325 -2.16 -23.44 3.30
N THR A 326 -3.40 -23.88 3.19
CA THR A 326 -3.90 -25.11 3.85
C THR A 326 -3.46 -26.38 3.14
N THR A 327 -3.03 -26.27 1.88
CA THR A 327 -2.57 -27.38 1.07
C THR A 327 -1.07 -27.26 0.81
N LYS A 328 -0.32 -28.35 1.00
CA LYS A 328 1.10 -28.38 0.64
C LYS A 328 1.25 -28.20 -0.86
N PRO A 329 1.98 -27.16 -1.33
CA PRO A 329 2.18 -26.96 -2.76
C PRO A 329 2.92 -28.10 -3.44
N LEU A 330 2.58 -28.35 -4.70
CA LEU A 330 3.29 -29.28 -5.57
C LEU A 330 4.67 -28.75 -5.95
N SER A 331 4.78 -27.44 -6.15
CA SER A 331 6.04 -26.78 -6.48
C SER A 331 6.00 -25.30 -6.15
N VAL A 332 7.18 -24.70 -5.93
CA VAL A 332 7.42 -23.27 -5.85
C VAL A 332 8.51 -22.95 -6.86
N LYS A 333 8.24 -22.04 -7.80
CA LYS A 333 9.17 -21.69 -8.89
C LYS A 333 9.38 -20.19 -9.02
N LEU A 334 10.60 -19.81 -9.37
CA LEU A 334 10.93 -18.44 -9.74
C LEU A 334 10.68 -18.25 -11.24
N GLN A 335 9.85 -17.29 -11.60
CA GLN A 335 9.51 -16.97 -12.98
C GLN A 335 10.13 -15.60 -13.39
N PRO A 336 10.50 -15.42 -14.67
CA PRO A 336 10.24 -16.27 -15.85
C PRO A 336 11.23 -17.42 -16.07
N THR A 337 12.28 -17.58 -15.24
CA THR A 337 13.33 -18.59 -15.45
C THR A 337 12.85 -20.04 -15.27
N GLY A 338 11.78 -20.26 -14.51
CA GLY A 338 11.28 -21.59 -14.16
C GLY A 338 12.10 -22.31 -13.08
N GLU A 339 13.05 -21.65 -12.45
CA GLU A 339 13.93 -22.22 -11.42
C GLU A 339 13.13 -22.68 -10.20
N GLN A 340 13.40 -23.89 -9.74
CA GLN A 340 12.74 -24.48 -8.56
C GLN A 340 13.27 -23.84 -7.28
N ILE A 341 12.36 -23.40 -6.42
CA ILE A 341 12.68 -22.90 -5.08
C ILE A 341 12.37 -23.98 -4.04
N ASN A 342 13.34 -24.29 -3.19
CA ASN A 342 13.13 -25.17 -2.04
C ASN A 342 12.28 -24.47 -0.99
N PHE A 343 11.31 -25.19 -0.43
CA PHE A 343 10.43 -24.65 0.62
C PHE A 343 10.19 -25.67 1.72
N THR A 344 9.86 -25.18 2.90
CA THR A 344 9.32 -25.99 4.01
C THR A 344 7.82 -25.78 4.10
N TYR A 345 7.08 -26.80 4.55
CA TYR A 345 5.64 -26.71 4.80
C TYR A 345 5.33 -27.17 6.22
N ALA A 346 4.83 -26.26 7.04
CA ALA A 346 4.43 -26.54 8.41
C ALA A 346 3.32 -25.56 8.85
N GLY A 347 2.39 -26.00 9.69
CA GLY A 347 1.38 -25.12 10.29
C GLY A 347 0.52 -24.33 9.28
N ASN A 348 0.15 -24.96 8.17
CA ASN A 348 -0.58 -24.32 7.06
C ASN A 348 0.15 -23.13 6.44
N ARG A 349 1.49 -23.21 6.37
CA ARG A 349 2.37 -22.20 5.74
C ARG A 349 3.51 -22.86 5.02
N ILE A 350 3.97 -22.19 3.98
CA ILE A 350 5.27 -22.45 3.38
C ILE A 350 6.23 -21.32 3.70
N GLU A 351 7.49 -21.68 3.91
CA GLU A 351 8.60 -20.74 4.03
C GLU A 351 9.65 -21.06 2.98
N PHE A 352 10.14 -20.04 2.32
CA PHE A 352 11.18 -20.13 1.30
C PHE A 352 11.97 -18.83 1.19
N VAL A 353 13.11 -18.91 0.48
CA VAL A 353 13.97 -17.75 0.23
C VAL A 353 14.01 -17.47 -1.27
N VAL A 354 13.78 -16.21 -1.63
CA VAL A 354 13.91 -15.70 -3.00
C VAL A 354 15.26 -15.02 -3.14
N PRO A 355 16.02 -15.28 -4.23
CA PRO A 355 17.24 -14.55 -4.53
C PRO A 355 17.02 -13.03 -4.61
N PRO A 356 18.09 -12.22 -4.59
CA PRO A 356 17.99 -10.78 -4.75
C PRO A 356 17.18 -10.38 -5.99
N VAL A 357 16.24 -9.46 -5.80
CA VAL A 357 15.36 -8.95 -6.86
C VAL A 357 16.01 -7.75 -7.53
N SER A 358 16.30 -7.82 -8.81
CA SER A 358 16.86 -6.69 -9.57
C SER A 358 15.76 -5.68 -9.94
N VAL A 359 14.73 -6.10 -10.67
CA VAL A 359 13.58 -5.27 -11.02
C VAL A 359 12.28 -5.93 -10.57
N HIS A 360 12.01 -7.16 -11.04
CA HIS A 360 10.78 -7.87 -10.79
C HIS A 360 11.01 -9.38 -10.83
N SER A 361 10.66 -10.04 -9.76
CA SER A 361 10.63 -11.50 -9.63
C SER A 361 9.20 -11.97 -9.37
N ILE A 362 8.83 -13.10 -9.95
CA ILE A 362 7.50 -13.69 -9.77
C ILE A 362 7.69 -15.07 -9.15
N VAL A 363 7.08 -15.32 -8.00
CA VAL A 363 7.06 -16.66 -7.42
C VAL A 363 5.74 -17.33 -7.76
N GLU A 364 5.81 -18.41 -8.53
CA GLU A 364 4.67 -19.26 -8.84
C GLU A 364 4.56 -20.37 -7.79
N ILE A 365 3.40 -20.48 -7.15
CA ILE A 365 3.05 -21.47 -6.14
C ILE A 365 1.95 -22.35 -6.72
N ALA A 366 2.26 -23.59 -7.09
CA ALA A 366 1.29 -24.56 -7.61
C ALA A 366 0.64 -25.33 -6.46
N LEU A 367 -0.67 -25.16 -6.27
CA LEU A 367 -1.46 -25.80 -5.21
C LEU A 367 -2.13 -27.08 -5.69
#